data_2696acfe255819748b5228146fac481d
#
_entry.id   2696acfe255819748b5228146fac481d
#
_cell.length_a   1.000
_cell.length_b   1.000
_cell.length_c   1.000
_cell.angle_alpha   90.00
_cell.angle_beta   90.00
_cell.angle_gamma   90.00
#
_symmetry.space_group_name_H-M   'P 1'
#
loop_
_entity.id
_entity.type
_entity.pdbx_description
1 polymer ?
#
loop_
_entity_poly.entity_id
_entity_poly.type
_entity_poly.pdbx_seq_one_letter_code
_entity_poly.pdbx_strand_id
1 'polypeptide(L)'
;MSAPAWDIIARIETPFDQKFGVPRQSGIAACPGRIVFEKPFRDADAVRGLEGFSHIWLIWQFDRALRQGWSPTVRPPRLGGNERVGVFATRSPFRPNGLGLSAVELERVARDEPDSPVLYGRGADMVSGTPILDIKPYLSYADSYPDASGGFTGGDAGGMLTVDFPPELLARFDCGQRQGLICALAADPRPRYLDDPERVYGMTYGGRNVRFTVSDGTVQVIAVEG
;
A
#
# COMPACT_ATOMS: atom_id res chain seq x y z
N MET A 1 -3.43 33.49 -5.61
CA MET A 1 -3.89 32.81 -4.38
C MET A 1 -3.00 31.57 -4.27
N SER A 2 -2.21 31.43 -3.19
CA SER A 2 -1.49 30.18 -2.91
C SER A 2 -2.53 29.08 -2.65
N ALA A 3 -2.28 27.88 -3.20
CA ALA A 3 -3.10 26.72 -2.88
C ALA A 3 -3.10 26.50 -1.35
N PRO A 4 -4.21 26.08 -0.74
CA PRO A 4 -4.22 25.78 0.68
C PRO A 4 -3.17 24.70 0.96
N ALA A 5 -2.26 24.98 1.87
CA ALA A 5 -1.32 23.98 2.37
C ALA A 5 -2.11 23.02 3.25
N TRP A 6 -2.11 21.73 2.91
CA TRP A 6 -2.68 20.69 3.77
C TRP A 6 -1.74 20.40 4.93
N ASP A 7 -2.28 20.27 6.14
CA ASP A 7 -1.51 19.78 7.26
C ASP A 7 -1.25 18.28 7.11
N ILE A 8 -0.02 17.87 7.37
CA ILE A 8 0.32 16.46 7.53
C ILE A 8 -0.02 16.10 8.97
N ILE A 9 -1.07 15.32 9.18
CA ILE A 9 -1.52 14.95 10.53
C ILE A 9 -0.78 13.74 11.10
N ALA A 10 -0.28 12.85 10.22
CA ALA A 10 0.42 11.64 10.61
C ALA A 10 1.35 11.15 9.48
N ARG A 11 2.19 10.17 9.80
CA ARG A 11 2.92 9.38 8.82
C ARG A 11 2.68 7.91 9.05
N ILE A 12 2.63 7.15 7.94
CA ILE A 12 2.55 5.71 8.03
C ILE A 12 3.94 5.09 7.94
N GLU A 13 4.25 4.18 8.84
CA GLU A 13 5.40 3.29 8.78
C GLU A 13 4.95 1.94 8.25
N THR A 14 5.60 1.45 7.21
CA THR A 14 5.34 0.16 6.57
C THR A 14 6.65 -0.58 6.33
N PRO A 15 6.63 -1.87 6.02
CA PRO A 15 7.84 -2.61 5.67
C PRO A 15 8.43 -2.23 4.30
N PHE A 16 7.81 -1.31 3.55
CA PHE A 16 8.24 -0.92 2.20
C PHE A 16 9.02 0.38 2.23
N ASP A 17 10.33 0.33 2.03
CA ASP A 17 11.19 1.52 1.91
C ASP A 17 11.16 2.14 0.52
N GLN A 18 10.72 1.38 -0.49
CA GLN A 18 10.66 1.78 -1.89
C GLN A 18 9.39 1.31 -2.58
N LYS A 19 9.10 1.85 -3.77
CA LYS A 19 7.85 1.58 -4.50
C LYS A 19 7.71 0.15 -5.00
N PHE A 20 8.83 -0.51 -5.33
CA PHE A 20 8.78 -1.88 -5.84
C PHE A 20 8.38 -2.83 -4.73
N GLY A 21 7.35 -3.64 -4.97
CA GLY A 21 6.78 -4.56 -3.98
C GLY A 21 5.60 -4.00 -3.19
N VAL A 22 5.37 -2.68 -3.20
CA VAL A 22 4.16 -2.10 -2.59
C VAL A 22 2.93 -2.65 -3.31
N PRO A 23 1.92 -3.17 -2.58
CA PRO A 23 0.66 -3.63 -3.16
C PRO A 23 0.01 -2.54 -4.01
N ARG A 24 -0.59 -2.92 -5.14
CA ARG A 24 -1.17 -1.95 -6.09
C ARG A 24 -2.42 -1.26 -5.57
N GLN A 25 -3.08 -1.85 -4.59
CA GLN A 25 -4.26 -1.31 -3.90
C GLN A 25 -4.24 -1.78 -2.45
N SER A 26 -4.87 -0.98 -1.58
CA SER A 26 -5.10 -1.38 -0.20
C SER A 26 -5.94 -2.66 -0.10
N GLY A 27 -5.71 -3.43 0.95
CA GLY A 27 -6.46 -4.66 1.24
C GLY A 27 -6.09 -5.88 0.38
N ILE A 28 -5.29 -5.73 -0.71
CA ILE A 28 -4.84 -6.88 -1.52
C ILE A 28 -3.85 -7.75 -0.75
N ALA A 29 -2.97 -7.13 0.02
CA ALA A 29 -2.00 -7.82 0.85
C ALA A 29 -2.12 -7.34 2.29
N ALA A 30 -2.09 -8.28 3.25
CA ALA A 30 -2.21 -7.96 4.68
C ALA A 30 -0.91 -7.36 5.25
N CYS A 31 -0.37 -6.34 4.57
CA CYS A 31 0.85 -5.66 4.99
C CYS A 31 0.59 -4.80 6.22
N PRO A 32 1.42 -4.92 7.27
CA PRO A 32 1.25 -4.12 8.47
C PRO A 32 1.54 -2.64 8.19
N GLY A 33 0.83 -1.78 8.91
CA GLY A 33 1.04 -0.34 8.91
C GLY A 33 0.95 0.21 10.33
N ARG A 34 1.87 1.10 10.69
CA ARG A 34 1.86 1.85 11.94
C ARG A 34 1.70 3.33 11.61
N ILE A 35 0.60 3.96 12.04
CA ILE A 35 0.29 5.35 11.75
C ILE A 35 0.64 6.16 13.00
N VAL A 36 1.64 7.02 12.86
CA VAL A 36 2.18 7.85 13.93
C VAL A 36 1.77 9.30 13.67
N PHE A 37 1.02 9.88 14.58
CA PHE A 37 0.60 11.27 14.46
C PHE A 37 1.78 12.24 14.62
N GLU A 38 1.74 13.33 13.89
CA GLU A 38 2.65 14.46 14.11
C GLU A 38 2.33 15.14 15.45
N LYS A 39 3.34 15.71 16.12
CA LYS A 39 3.22 16.25 17.49
C LYS A 39 2.00 17.15 17.74
N PRO A 40 1.61 18.08 16.84
CA PRO A 40 0.43 18.93 17.06
C PRO A 40 -0.90 18.17 17.09
N PHE A 41 -0.94 16.95 16.54
CA PHE A 41 -2.15 16.13 16.39
C PHE A 41 -2.17 14.89 17.28
N ARG A 42 -1.21 14.76 18.21
CA ARG A 42 -1.12 13.66 19.19
C ARG A 42 -2.06 13.92 20.36
N ASP A 43 -3.35 13.79 20.11
CA ASP A 43 -4.39 13.94 21.10
C ASP A 43 -5.22 12.66 21.22
N ALA A 44 -5.28 12.08 22.41
CA ALA A 44 -6.00 10.83 22.66
C ALA A 44 -7.52 10.98 22.43
N ASP A 45 -8.06 12.19 22.55
CA ASP A 45 -9.47 12.45 22.31
C ASP A 45 -9.81 12.45 20.82
N ALA A 46 -8.86 12.76 19.94
CA ALA A 46 -9.06 12.73 18.50
C ALA A 46 -9.29 11.31 17.96
N VAL A 47 -8.85 10.27 18.67
CA VAL A 47 -9.03 8.86 18.29
C VAL A 47 -10.06 8.13 19.16
N ARG A 48 -10.78 8.88 20.02
CA ARG A 48 -11.79 8.29 20.91
C ARG A 48 -12.94 7.69 20.12
N GLY A 49 -13.21 6.40 20.35
CA GLY A 49 -14.28 5.65 19.66
C GLY A 49 -13.86 5.04 18.33
N LEU A 50 -12.63 5.27 17.87
CA LEU A 50 -12.14 4.70 16.62
C LEU A 50 -12.03 3.17 16.68
N GLU A 51 -11.83 2.61 17.87
CA GLU A 51 -11.77 1.17 18.14
C GLU A 51 -13.07 0.43 17.81
N GLY A 52 -14.18 1.16 17.68
CA GLY A 52 -15.47 0.60 17.26
C GLY A 52 -15.55 0.29 15.76
N PHE A 53 -14.56 0.71 14.98
CA PHE A 53 -14.52 0.51 13.53
C PHE A 53 -13.46 -0.52 13.15
N SER A 54 -13.84 -1.45 12.27
CA SER A 54 -12.91 -2.46 11.75
C SER A 54 -11.98 -1.92 10.65
N HIS A 55 -12.39 -0.85 9.97
CA HIS A 55 -11.63 -0.25 8.87
C HIS A 55 -11.67 1.26 8.95
N ILE A 56 -10.63 1.89 8.42
CA ILE A 56 -10.50 3.34 8.27
C ILE A 56 -10.08 3.71 6.86
N TRP A 57 -10.55 4.86 6.39
CA TRP A 57 -10.02 5.54 5.23
C TRP A 57 -8.80 6.35 5.64
N LEU A 58 -7.71 6.18 4.88
CA LEU A 58 -6.54 7.06 4.91
C LEU A 58 -6.56 7.94 3.66
N ILE A 59 -6.57 9.25 3.84
CA ILE A 59 -6.36 10.24 2.80
C ILE A 59 -4.90 10.68 2.91
N TRP A 60 -4.13 10.47 1.86
CA TRP A 60 -2.69 10.62 1.90
C TRP A 60 -2.13 11.26 0.64
N GLN A 61 -0.88 11.64 0.63
CA GLN A 61 -0.24 12.34 -0.48
C GLN A 61 0.84 11.50 -1.15
N PHE A 62 0.85 11.48 -2.49
CA PHE A 62 1.94 10.94 -3.29
C PHE A 62 3.15 11.88 -3.28
N ASP A 63 3.75 12.10 -2.11
CA ASP A 63 4.86 13.05 -1.91
C ASP A 63 6.04 12.80 -2.84
N ARG A 64 6.36 11.53 -3.11
CA ARG A 64 7.47 11.11 -4.00
C ARG A 64 7.17 11.32 -5.49
N ALA A 65 5.91 11.61 -5.86
CA ALA A 65 5.49 11.83 -7.25
C ALA A 65 5.18 13.30 -7.58
N LEU A 66 5.07 14.19 -6.59
CA LEU A 66 4.69 15.60 -6.77
C LEU A 66 5.62 16.37 -7.72
N ARG A 67 6.91 16.03 -7.72
CA ARG A 67 7.92 16.70 -8.56
C ARG A 67 7.80 16.39 -10.05
N GLN A 68 7.02 15.39 -10.44
CA GLN A 68 6.85 14.98 -11.83
C GLN A 68 5.71 15.71 -12.55
N GLY A 69 4.95 16.54 -11.81
CA GLY A 69 3.78 17.24 -12.33
C GLY A 69 2.62 16.31 -12.64
N TRP A 70 1.51 16.86 -13.18
CA TRP A 70 0.34 16.10 -13.58
C TRP A 70 0.30 15.87 -15.08
N SER A 71 -0.40 14.83 -15.51
CA SER A 71 -0.64 14.54 -16.92
C SER A 71 -2.12 14.26 -17.14
N PRO A 72 -2.77 14.80 -18.19
CA PRO A 72 -4.19 14.53 -18.48
C PRO A 72 -4.43 13.07 -18.84
N THR A 73 -3.41 12.36 -19.32
CA THR A 73 -3.50 10.93 -19.68
C THR A 73 -2.33 10.15 -19.10
N VAL A 74 -2.57 8.90 -18.79
CA VAL A 74 -1.55 7.93 -18.32
C VAL A 74 -1.67 6.62 -19.07
N ARG A 75 -0.67 5.76 -18.94
CA ARG A 75 -0.63 4.42 -19.51
C ARG A 75 -0.71 3.38 -18.40
N PRO A 76 -1.89 2.84 -18.08
CA PRO A 76 -2.02 1.83 -17.02
C PRO A 76 -1.28 0.55 -17.42
N PRO A 77 -0.49 -0.05 -16.51
CA PRO A 77 0.17 -1.34 -16.77
C PRO A 77 -0.79 -2.47 -17.13
N ARG A 78 -2.04 -2.40 -16.64
CA ARG A 78 -3.10 -3.38 -16.97
C ARG A 78 -3.50 -3.40 -18.44
N LEU A 79 -3.35 -2.28 -19.14
CA LEU A 79 -3.61 -2.16 -20.57
C LEU A 79 -2.33 -2.36 -21.42
N GLY A 80 -1.36 -3.13 -20.88
CA GLY A 80 -0.09 -3.43 -21.56
C GLY A 80 0.85 -2.22 -21.69
N GLY A 81 0.52 -1.09 -21.04
CA GLY A 81 1.36 0.12 -21.06
C GLY A 81 1.34 0.91 -22.39
N ASN A 82 0.58 0.46 -23.41
CA ASN A 82 0.50 1.11 -24.71
C ASN A 82 -0.73 2.01 -24.85
N GLU A 83 -1.84 1.61 -24.28
CA GLU A 83 -3.09 2.38 -24.31
C GLU A 83 -3.06 3.54 -23.32
N ARG A 84 -3.55 4.72 -23.77
CA ARG A 84 -3.70 5.91 -22.93
C ARG A 84 -5.13 6.07 -22.47
N VAL A 85 -5.30 6.32 -21.18
CA VAL A 85 -6.61 6.66 -20.59
C VAL A 85 -6.50 7.95 -19.80
N GLY A 86 -7.62 8.62 -19.57
CA GLY A 86 -7.68 9.82 -18.72
C GLY A 86 -7.17 9.55 -17.30
N VAL A 87 -6.41 10.47 -16.73
CA VAL A 87 -5.83 10.29 -15.38
C VAL A 87 -6.93 10.07 -14.32
N PHE A 88 -8.09 10.69 -14.49
CA PHE A 88 -9.22 10.56 -13.56
C PHE A 88 -9.95 9.20 -13.68
N ALA A 89 -9.75 8.47 -14.78
CA ALA A 89 -10.18 7.08 -14.89
C ALA A 89 -9.21 6.08 -14.24
N THR A 90 -8.19 6.55 -13.55
CA THR A 90 -7.14 5.73 -12.92
C THR A 90 -6.87 6.16 -11.48
N ARG A 91 -6.08 5.38 -10.76
CA ARG A 91 -5.50 5.74 -9.45
C ARG A 91 -4.02 6.13 -9.55
N SER A 92 -3.60 6.64 -10.70
CA SER A 92 -2.23 7.12 -10.94
C SER A 92 -1.86 8.28 -10.01
N PRO A 93 -0.60 8.38 -9.55
CA PRO A 93 -0.10 9.50 -8.76
C PRO A 93 0.03 10.82 -9.54
N PHE A 94 0.05 10.76 -10.89
CA PHE A 94 0.23 11.93 -11.76
C PHE A 94 -1.05 12.78 -11.90
N ARG A 95 -1.70 13.02 -10.77
CA ARG A 95 -2.93 13.80 -10.59
C ARG A 95 -2.61 15.25 -10.23
N PRO A 96 -3.52 16.20 -10.48
CA PRO A 96 -3.29 17.61 -10.11
C PRO A 96 -2.96 17.82 -8.62
N ASN A 97 -3.63 17.10 -7.72
CA ASN A 97 -3.42 17.22 -6.27
C ASN A 97 -2.57 16.09 -5.66
N GLY A 98 -2.29 15.04 -6.42
CA GLY A 98 -1.48 13.92 -5.95
C GLY A 98 -2.02 13.24 -4.67
N LEU A 99 -3.36 13.16 -4.52
CA LEU A 99 -4.01 12.54 -3.37
C LEU A 99 -4.22 11.05 -3.60
N GLY A 100 -3.94 10.25 -2.58
CA GLY A 100 -4.28 8.84 -2.46
C GLY A 100 -5.43 8.63 -1.49
N LEU A 101 -6.16 7.53 -1.65
CA LEU A 101 -7.24 7.09 -0.79
C LEU A 101 -7.17 5.58 -0.62
N SER A 102 -7.03 5.12 0.61
CA SER A 102 -6.85 3.70 0.94
C SER A 102 -7.72 3.31 2.12
N ALA A 103 -8.54 2.27 1.97
CA ALA A 103 -9.20 1.62 3.10
C ALA A 103 -8.24 0.59 3.69
N VAL A 104 -7.97 0.69 4.99
CA VAL A 104 -7.12 -0.25 5.72
C VAL A 104 -7.86 -0.82 6.92
N GLU A 105 -7.59 -2.07 7.26
CA GLU A 105 -8.09 -2.67 8.49
C GLU A 105 -7.45 -1.99 9.69
N LEU A 106 -8.24 -1.62 10.70
CA LEU A 106 -7.77 -1.10 11.98
C LEU A 106 -7.68 -2.24 12.97
N GLU A 107 -6.46 -2.61 13.37
CA GLU A 107 -6.24 -3.69 14.34
C GLU A 107 -6.28 -3.19 15.78
N ARG A 108 -5.68 -2.01 16.03
CA ARG A 108 -5.48 -1.51 17.39
C ARG A 108 -5.24 0.00 17.41
N VAL A 109 -5.77 0.65 18.44
CA VAL A 109 -5.41 2.01 18.83
C VAL A 109 -4.56 1.92 20.13
N ALA A 110 -3.27 2.19 20.02
CA ALA A 110 -2.36 2.20 21.18
C ALA A 110 -2.35 3.58 21.82
N ARG A 111 -2.43 3.61 23.16
CA ARG A 111 -2.42 4.83 23.99
C ARG A 111 -1.29 4.87 25.01
N ASP A 112 -0.52 3.81 25.11
CA ASP A 112 0.51 3.55 26.12
C ASP A 112 1.94 3.51 25.54
N GLU A 113 2.12 3.95 24.31
CA GLU A 113 3.41 4.01 23.63
C GLU A 113 3.98 5.45 23.64
N PRO A 114 5.30 5.64 23.47
CA PRO A 114 5.95 6.96 23.51
C PRO A 114 5.38 7.99 22.54
N ASP A 115 4.89 7.52 21.37
CA ASP A 115 4.33 8.38 20.31
C ASP A 115 2.80 8.37 20.28
N SER A 116 2.16 7.90 21.36
CA SER A 116 0.70 7.77 21.46
C SER A 116 -0.07 9.08 21.23
N PRO A 117 -1.28 8.98 20.62
CA PRO A 117 -1.91 7.75 20.14
C PRO A 117 -1.26 7.24 18.87
N VAL A 118 -1.20 5.91 18.67
CA VAL A 118 -0.69 5.24 17.48
C VAL A 118 -1.75 4.28 16.96
N LEU A 119 -1.99 4.27 15.64
CA LEU A 119 -2.90 3.31 15.02
C LEU A 119 -2.10 2.20 14.35
N TYR A 120 -2.50 0.96 14.58
CA TYR A 120 -1.97 -0.21 13.91
C TYR A 120 -3.02 -0.77 12.97
N GLY A 121 -2.63 -1.09 11.75
CA GLY A 121 -3.54 -1.62 10.77
C GLY A 121 -2.87 -2.56 9.78
N ARG A 122 -3.69 -3.14 8.91
CA ARG A 122 -3.27 -4.01 7.81
C ARG A 122 -3.85 -3.56 6.48
N GLY A 123 -3.18 -4.00 5.42
CA GLY A 123 -3.64 -3.71 4.07
C GLY A 123 -3.11 -2.39 3.51
N ALA A 124 -2.07 -1.82 4.10
CA ALA A 124 -1.44 -0.61 3.62
C ALA A 124 -0.77 -0.83 2.25
N ASP A 125 -0.99 0.12 1.33
CA ASP A 125 -0.45 0.16 -0.03
C ASP A 125 0.47 1.39 -0.24
N MET A 126 1.22 1.72 0.78
CA MET A 126 2.05 2.93 0.84
C MET A 126 3.50 2.58 1.21
N VAL A 127 4.41 3.40 0.72
CA VAL A 127 5.82 3.37 1.14
C VAL A 127 5.93 3.97 2.55
N SER A 128 6.86 3.47 3.35
CA SER A 128 7.14 3.99 4.68
C SER A 128 7.46 5.49 4.66
N GLY A 129 6.94 6.23 5.63
CA GLY A 129 7.05 7.69 5.73
C GLY A 129 6.03 8.48 4.90
N THR A 130 5.13 7.83 4.17
CA THR A 130 4.07 8.52 3.40
C THR A 130 3.22 9.39 4.31
N PRO A 131 3.01 10.69 3.96
CA PRO A 131 2.23 11.62 4.76
C PRO A 131 0.73 11.33 4.66
N ILE A 132 0.07 11.28 5.82
CA ILE A 132 -1.37 11.17 5.97
C ILE A 132 -1.95 12.57 6.24
N LEU A 133 -2.99 12.90 5.50
CA LEU A 133 -3.66 14.22 5.55
C LEU A 133 -4.98 14.18 6.31
N ASP A 134 -5.66 13.04 6.31
CA ASP A 134 -6.91 12.85 7.05
C ASP A 134 -7.18 11.36 7.29
N ILE A 135 -7.96 11.07 8.34
CA ILE A 135 -8.41 9.72 8.71
C ILE A 135 -9.92 9.78 8.92
N LYS A 136 -10.66 8.85 8.31
CA LYS A 136 -12.11 8.72 8.51
C LYS A 136 -12.49 7.28 8.80
N PRO A 137 -13.53 7.03 9.60
CA PRO A 137 -14.06 5.68 9.73
C PRO A 137 -14.63 5.18 8.40
N TYR A 138 -14.46 3.89 8.12
CA TYR A 138 -15.13 3.23 7.00
C TYR A 138 -16.54 2.83 7.44
N LEU A 139 -17.55 3.22 6.66
CA LEU A 139 -18.96 2.95 6.92
C LEU A 139 -19.50 2.00 5.86
N SER A 140 -19.61 0.71 6.17
CA SER A 140 -19.99 -0.32 5.20
C SER A 140 -21.30 -0.04 4.46
N TYR A 141 -22.26 0.58 5.13
CA TYR A 141 -23.57 0.94 4.54
C TYR A 141 -23.49 2.11 3.53
N ALA A 142 -22.42 2.91 3.57
CA ALA A 142 -22.22 4.06 2.72
C ALA A 142 -21.08 3.90 1.71
N ASP A 143 -20.03 3.16 2.11
CA ASP A 143 -18.78 3.09 1.35
C ASP A 143 -18.69 1.82 0.46
N SER A 144 -19.58 0.83 0.67
CA SER A 144 -19.55 -0.43 -0.09
C SER A 144 -20.59 -0.43 -1.22
N TYR A 145 -20.11 -0.65 -2.43
CA TYR A 145 -20.92 -0.81 -3.65
C TYR A 145 -20.54 -2.13 -4.34
N PRO A 146 -21.06 -3.29 -3.89
CA PRO A 146 -20.66 -4.61 -4.42
C PRO A 146 -20.88 -4.77 -5.93
N ASP A 147 -21.93 -4.12 -6.46
CA ASP A 147 -22.32 -4.20 -7.87
C ASP A 147 -21.70 -3.10 -8.74
N ALA A 148 -20.73 -2.34 -8.20
CA ALA A 148 -20.11 -1.27 -8.94
C ALA A 148 -19.29 -1.78 -10.13
N SER A 149 -19.44 -1.15 -11.31
CA SER A 149 -18.64 -1.47 -12.48
C SER A 149 -17.19 -1.05 -12.32
N GLY A 150 -16.26 -1.97 -12.58
CA GLY A 150 -14.81 -1.76 -12.46
C GLY A 150 -14.15 -1.09 -13.68
N GLY A 151 -14.90 -0.72 -14.73
CA GLY A 151 -14.33 -0.17 -15.96
C GLY A 151 -13.28 -1.11 -16.57
N PHE A 152 -12.14 -0.56 -17.04
CA PHE A 152 -11.06 -1.36 -17.64
C PHE A 152 -10.36 -2.32 -16.66
N THR A 153 -10.65 -2.25 -15.36
CA THR A 153 -10.09 -3.19 -14.38
C THR A 153 -10.85 -4.53 -14.38
N GLY A 154 -12.04 -4.58 -14.99
CA GLY A 154 -12.86 -5.78 -15.09
C GLY A 154 -13.36 -6.33 -13.75
N GLY A 155 -13.21 -5.56 -12.65
CA GLY A 155 -13.56 -6.02 -11.31
C GLY A 155 -12.60 -7.07 -10.72
N ASP A 156 -11.55 -7.43 -11.43
CA ASP A 156 -10.56 -8.42 -10.98
C ASP A 156 -9.30 -7.76 -10.42
N ALA A 157 -8.87 -8.17 -9.24
CA ALA A 157 -7.62 -7.74 -8.64
C ALA A 157 -6.38 -8.29 -9.36
N GLY A 158 -6.56 -9.27 -10.23
CA GLY A 158 -5.50 -10.10 -10.83
C GLY A 158 -5.28 -11.37 -9.98
N GLY A 159 -4.92 -12.46 -10.65
CA GLY A 159 -4.61 -13.72 -9.95
C GLY A 159 -3.48 -13.56 -8.95
N MET A 160 -3.59 -14.25 -7.82
CA MET A 160 -2.49 -14.38 -6.86
C MET A 160 -1.58 -15.51 -7.32
N LEU A 161 -0.27 -15.26 -7.25
CA LEU A 161 0.74 -16.29 -7.52
C LEU A 161 0.91 -17.21 -6.30
N THR A 162 1.31 -18.44 -6.55
CA THR A 162 1.84 -19.30 -5.47
C THR A 162 3.18 -18.76 -5.02
N VAL A 163 3.48 -18.81 -3.72
CA VAL A 163 4.77 -18.38 -3.19
C VAL A 163 5.48 -19.55 -2.54
N ASP A 164 6.59 -19.95 -3.13
CA ASP A 164 7.55 -20.88 -2.53
C ASP A 164 8.59 -20.06 -1.75
N PHE A 165 8.47 -20.07 -0.43
CA PHE A 165 9.35 -19.34 0.47
C PHE A 165 10.01 -20.33 1.44
N PRO A 166 11.31 -20.62 1.32
CA PRO A 166 12.01 -21.51 2.23
C PRO A 166 11.86 -21.06 3.70
N PRO A 167 11.44 -21.96 4.61
CA PRO A 167 11.14 -21.60 6.00
C PRO A 167 12.30 -20.90 6.72
N GLU A 168 13.54 -21.29 6.45
CA GLU A 168 14.73 -20.69 7.03
C GLU A 168 14.99 -19.26 6.57
N LEU A 169 14.58 -18.91 5.35
CA LEU A 169 14.64 -17.54 4.84
C LEU A 169 13.49 -16.71 5.40
N LEU A 170 12.29 -17.28 5.49
CA LEU A 170 11.12 -16.60 6.05
C LEU A 170 11.30 -16.33 7.56
N ALA A 171 12.03 -17.19 8.27
CA ALA A 171 12.34 -17.03 9.69
C ALA A 171 13.17 -15.77 10.00
N ARG A 172 13.82 -15.17 9.00
CA ARG A 172 14.57 -13.91 9.15
C ARG A 172 13.68 -12.68 9.36
N PHE A 173 12.38 -12.81 9.11
CA PHE A 173 11.39 -11.72 9.31
C PHE A 173 10.61 -11.94 10.59
N ASP A 174 10.21 -10.85 11.22
CA ASP A 174 9.33 -10.88 12.39
C ASP A 174 7.97 -11.53 12.05
N CYS A 175 7.37 -12.22 13.01
CA CYS A 175 6.11 -12.95 12.81
C CYS A 175 5.01 -12.06 12.22
N GLY A 176 4.93 -10.79 12.66
CA GLY A 176 3.93 -9.83 12.15
C GLY A 176 4.16 -9.41 10.69
N GLN A 177 5.38 -9.56 10.16
CA GLN A 177 5.74 -9.19 8.80
C GLN A 177 5.57 -10.33 7.78
N ARG A 178 5.67 -11.60 8.22
CA ARG A 178 5.75 -12.78 7.33
C ARG A 178 4.54 -12.90 6.41
N GLN A 179 3.34 -12.80 6.97
CA GLN A 179 2.11 -12.93 6.17
C GLN A 179 1.99 -11.79 5.15
N GLY A 180 2.31 -10.56 5.55
CA GLY A 180 2.32 -9.41 4.64
C GLY A 180 3.31 -9.57 3.49
N LEU A 181 4.51 -10.10 3.77
CA LEU A 181 5.54 -10.38 2.76
C LEU A 181 5.06 -11.44 1.75
N ILE A 182 4.53 -12.56 2.24
CA ILE A 182 3.98 -13.62 1.36
C ILE A 182 2.86 -13.05 0.47
N CYS A 183 1.91 -12.30 1.05
CA CYS A 183 0.83 -11.68 0.28
C CYS A 183 1.33 -10.65 -0.75
N ALA A 184 2.36 -9.85 -0.40
CA ALA A 184 2.94 -8.88 -1.33
C ALA A 184 3.63 -9.57 -2.52
N LEU A 185 4.33 -10.68 -2.29
CA LEU A 185 4.92 -11.50 -3.35
C LEU A 185 3.84 -12.18 -4.20
N ALA A 186 2.80 -12.75 -3.57
CA ALA A 186 1.68 -13.37 -4.25
C ALA A 186 0.90 -12.39 -5.16
N ALA A 187 0.86 -11.10 -4.80
CA ALA A 187 0.23 -10.05 -5.61
C ALA A 187 1.02 -9.67 -6.89
N ASP A 188 2.07 -10.38 -7.22
CA ASP A 188 2.97 -10.18 -8.36
C ASP A 188 3.52 -8.75 -8.46
N PRO A 189 4.62 -8.45 -7.77
CA PRO A 189 5.21 -7.11 -7.78
C PRO A 189 5.86 -6.73 -9.12
N ARG A 190 6.02 -7.68 -10.05
CA ARG A 190 6.68 -7.45 -11.36
C ARG A 190 5.87 -6.48 -12.24
N PRO A 191 6.54 -5.75 -13.13
CA PRO A 191 5.86 -5.10 -14.25
C PRO A 191 5.20 -6.16 -15.15
N ARG A 192 3.89 -6.06 -15.39
CA ARG A 192 3.09 -7.07 -16.15
C ARG A 192 3.54 -7.31 -17.59
N TYR A 193 4.38 -6.45 -18.15
CA TYR A 193 4.93 -6.59 -19.52
C TYR A 193 6.26 -7.35 -19.55
N LEU A 194 6.79 -7.78 -18.40
CA LEU A 194 8.02 -8.56 -18.30
C LEU A 194 7.66 -9.99 -17.92
N ASP A 195 7.80 -10.89 -18.88
CA ASP A 195 7.67 -12.33 -18.68
C ASP A 195 9.00 -12.99 -19.04
N ASP A 196 9.91 -13.00 -18.05
CA ASP A 196 11.25 -13.59 -18.15
C ASP A 196 11.45 -14.48 -16.92
N PRO A 197 11.32 -15.82 -17.08
CA PRO A 197 11.40 -16.76 -15.97
C PRO A 197 12.80 -16.85 -15.33
N GLU A 198 13.86 -16.52 -16.09
CA GLU A 198 15.24 -16.54 -15.58
C GLU A 198 15.63 -15.27 -14.82
N ARG A 199 14.79 -14.23 -14.89
CA ARG A 199 15.08 -12.95 -14.29
C ARG A 199 14.94 -12.98 -12.76
N VAL A 200 16.01 -12.59 -12.09
CA VAL A 200 16.01 -12.40 -10.64
C VAL A 200 15.56 -10.97 -10.31
N TYR A 201 14.53 -10.88 -9.50
CA TYR A 201 14.02 -9.62 -8.94
C TYR A 201 14.52 -9.45 -7.51
N GLY A 202 14.63 -8.20 -7.07
CA GLY A 202 14.95 -7.84 -5.69
C GLY A 202 13.90 -6.87 -5.13
N MET A 203 13.34 -7.18 -3.97
CA MET A 203 12.35 -6.36 -3.28
C MET A 203 12.82 -6.08 -1.86
N THR A 204 12.92 -4.80 -1.50
CA THR A 204 13.20 -4.44 -0.10
C THR A 204 11.91 -4.49 0.72
N TYR A 205 11.95 -5.27 1.80
CA TYR A 205 10.85 -5.45 2.73
C TYR A 205 11.40 -5.59 4.16
N GLY A 206 10.95 -4.76 5.08
CA GLY A 206 11.41 -4.79 6.48
C GLY A 206 12.93 -4.62 6.62
N GLY A 207 13.53 -3.76 5.80
CA GLY A 207 14.98 -3.49 5.80
C GLY A 207 15.84 -4.58 5.15
N ARG A 208 15.25 -5.64 4.57
CA ARG A 208 15.94 -6.74 3.91
C ARG A 208 15.64 -6.81 2.43
N ASN A 209 16.60 -7.25 1.62
CA ASN A 209 16.40 -7.48 0.19
C ASN A 209 15.99 -8.94 -0.06
N VAL A 210 14.75 -9.15 -0.51
CA VAL A 210 14.20 -10.45 -0.90
C VAL A 210 14.45 -10.66 -2.37
N ARG A 211 15.23 -11.67 -2.73
CA ARG A 211 15.51 -12.04 -4.13
C ARG A 211 14.64 -13.20 -4.54
N PHE A 212 14.01 -13.09 -5.70
CA PHE A 212 13.08 -14.11 -6.19
C PHE A 212 13.03 -14.16 -7.72
N THR A 213 12.60 -15.29 -8.25
CA THR A 213 12.21 -15.49 -9.66
C THR A 213 10.73 -15.77 -9.74
N VAL A 214 10.15 -15.70 -10.94
CA VAL A 214 8.75 -16.07 -11.14
C VAL A 214 8.62 -16.89 -12.43
N SER A 215 8.13 -18.11 -12.29
CA SER A 215 7.84 -19.02 -13.42
C SER A 215 6.56 -19.81 -13.12
N ASP A 216 5.79 -20.13 -14.15
CA ASP A 216 4.61 -20.99 -14.09
C ASP A 216 3.63 -20.63 -12.95
N GLY A 217 3.37 -19.33 -12.76
CA GLY A 217 2.47 -18.86 -11.71
C GLY A 217 3.02 -18.97 -10.28
N THR A 218 4.33 -19.25 -10.12
CA THR A 218 4.98 -19.42 -8.83
C THR A 218 6.11 -18.40 -8.63
N VAL A 219 6.09 -17.70 -7.52
CA VAL A 219 7.21 -16.90 -7.01
C VAL A 219 8.11 -17.84 -6.22
N GLN A 220 9.37 -17.98 -6.63
CA GLN A 220 10.37 -18.74 -5.91
C GLN A 220 11.37 -17.80 -5.23
N VAL A 221 11.38 -17.76 -3.90
CA VAL A 221 12.33 -16.96 -3.13
C VAL A 221 13.65 -17.71 -3.05
N ILE A 222 14.72 -17.08 -3.54
CA ILE A 222 16.05 -17.70 -3.64
C ILE A 222 17.04 -17.19 -2.60
N ALA A 223 16.85 -15.96 -2.10
CA ALA A 223 17.72 -15.39 -1.06
C ALA A 223 17.02 -14.26 -0.30
N VAL A 224 17.48 -14.02 0.92
CA VAL A 224 17.19 -12.83 1.73
C VAL A 224 18.52 -12.27 2.19
N GLU A 225 18.79 -11.00 1.86
CA GLU A 225 20.05 -10.31 2.12
C GLU A 225 19.80 -9.11 3.08
N GLY A 226 20.77 -8.80 3.92
CA GLY A 226 20.68 -7.68 4.89
C GLY A 226 20.46 -8.10 6.33
#